data_a1d2ab3b7f434edc9fde90233245fbee
#
_entry.id   a1d2ab3b7f434edc9fde90233245fbee
#
_cell.length_a   1.000
_cell.length_b   1.000
_cell.length_c   1.000
_cell.angle_alpha   90.00
_cell.angle_beta   90.00
_cell.angle_gamma   90.00
#
_symmetry.space_group_name_H-M   'P 1'
#
loop_
_entity.id
_entity.type
_entity.pdbx_description
1 polymer ?
#
loop_
_entity_poly.entity_id
_entity_poly.type
_entity_poly.pdbx_seq_one_letter_code
_entity_poly.pdbx_strand_id
1 'polypeptide(L)'
;MKKKIVVLTGAGVSAESGVSTFRDSDGLWEQHKVEDVASIEGWYRNPALVLEFYNARRAQLATVKPNAAHRAIAELENEYDVTVVTQNVDNLHERAGSTRIIHLHGELTKVRPENCCNDRDGFSEETVFDIGQDSISLGDLAPNGAQLRPHIVWFGEAVPKIESAIDAVEAADILLIVGTSLQVYPAAGLYAYAKAGIPIYIIDPKDVPLRDGRIHHIKDVATKGMEEFKNLIKSKN
;
A
#
# COMPACT_ATOMS: atom_id res chain seq x y z
N MET A 1 -14.05 23.71 7.86
CA MET A 1 -13.81 22.32 7.37
C MET A 1 -12.40 21.93 7.81
N LYS A 2 -12.16 20.65 8.15
CA LYS A 2 -10.81 20.18 8.44
C LYS A 2 -9.96 20.22 7.16
N LYS A 3 -8.67 20.56 7.28
CA LYS A 3 -7.72 20.45 6.15
C LYS A 3 -7.56 18.98 5.76
N LYS A 4 -7.42 18.72 4.47
CA LYS A 4 -7.27 17.38 3.91
C LYS A 4 -5.80 16.98 3.84
N ILE A 5 -5.46 15.86 4.46
CA ILE A 5 -4.14 15.24 4.34
C ILE A 5 -4.28 13.94 3.56
N VAL A 6 -3.52 13.79 2.49
CA VAL A 6 -3.34 12.50 1.84
C VAL A 6 -2.00 11.93 2.24
N VAL A 7 -2.00 10.67 2.69
CA VAL A 7 -0.81 9.95 3.14
C VAL A 7 -0.54 8.81 2.16
N LEU A 8 0.48 8.97 1.30
CA LEU A 8 0.97 7.89 0.43
C LEU A 8 1.94 7.02 1.22
N THR A 9 1.66 5.72 1.35
CA THR A 9 2.56 4.82 2.08
C THR A 9 3.07 3.68 1.21
N GLY A 10 4.31 3.27 1.46
CA GLY A 10 4.94 2.07 0.90
C GLY A 10 5.48 1.16 2.01
N ALA A 11 6.19 0.11 1.62
CA ALA A 11 6.64 -0.95 2.55
C ALA A 11 7.50 -0.45 3.71
N GLY A 12 8.18 0.70 3.55
CA GLY A 12 8.98 1.30 4.60
C GLY A 12 8.18 1.72 5.85
N VAL A 13 6.87 2.01 5.74
CA VAL A 13 6.04 2.32 6.91
C VAL A 13 5.83 1.09 7.79
N SER A 14 5.84 -0.12 7.21
CA SER A 14 5.64 -1.40 7.89
C SER A 14 6.95 -2.10 8.30
N ALA A 15 8.11 -1.58 7.88
CA ALA A 15 9.43 -2.18 8.17
C ALA A 15 9.67 -2.34 9.68
N GLU A 16 9.37 -1.30 10.47
CA GLU A 16 9.51 -1.33 11.92
C GLU A 16 8.44 -2.18 12.64
N SER A 17 7.48 -2.71 11.89
CA SER A 17 6.54 -3.75 12.37
C SER A 17 7.06 -5.18 12.16
N GLY A 18 8.21 -5.33 11.49
CA GLY A 18 8.79 -6.64 11.14
C GLY A 18 8.26 -7.19 9.80
N VAL A 19 7.65 -6.37 8.96
CA VAL A 19 7.29 -6.74 7.58
C VAL A 19 8.46 -6.39 6.67
N SER A 20 8.99 -7.41 5.97
CA SER A 20 10.12 -7.22 5.05
C SER A 20 9.75 -6.29 3.91
N THR A 21 10.64 -5.35 3.60
CA THR A 21 10.43 -4.42 2.50
C THR A 21 10.83 -5.07 1.17
N PHE A 22 10.14 -4.70 0.12
CA PHE A 22 10.40 -5.17 -1.24
C PHE A 22 11.81 -4.86 -1.77
N ARG A 23 12.56 -3.96 -1.12
CA ARG A 23 13.86 -3.43 -1.58
C ARG A 23 15.08 -4.05 -0.92
N ASP A 24 14.91 -4.76 0.18
CA ASP A 24 16.05 -5.15 1.00
C ASP A 24 16.76 -6.41 0.47
N SER A 25 16.40 -6.91 -0.72
CA SER A 25 16.78 -8.24 -1.16
C SER A 25 17.15 -8.38 -2.64
N ASP A 26 17.92 -7.47 -3.23
CA ASP A 26 18.52 -7.63 -4.58
C ASP A 26 17.57 -8.28 -5.63
N GLY A 27 16.30 -7.83 -5.69
CA GLY A 27 15.28 -8.38 -6.60
C GLY A 27 14.62 -9.67 -6.09
N LEU A 28 14.90 -10.08 -4.86
CA LEU A 28 14.19 -11.17 -4.18
C LEU A 28 13.19 -10.59 -3.17
N TRP A 29 12.01 -11.12 -3.13
CA TRP A 29 11.06 -10.89 -2.05
C TRP A 29 10.94 -12.17 -1.23
N GLU A 30 11.46 -12.14 0.00
CA GLU A 30 11.50 -13.31 0.89
C GLU A 30 12.09 -14.56 0.19
N GLN A 31 13.25 -14.38 -0.46
CA GLN A 31 13.99 -15.44 -1.16
C GLN A 31 13.37 -15.91 -2.50
N HIS A 32 12.25 -15.34 -2.93
CA HIS A 32 11.63 -15.59 -4.23
C HIS A 32 11.91 -14.45 -5.20
N LYS A 33 12.12 -14.77 -6.48
CA LYS A 33 12.17 -13.74 -7.52
C LYS A 33 10.79 -13.08 -7.62
N VAL A 34 10.79 -11.76 -7.72
CA VAL A 34 9.57 -10.97 -7.83
C VAL A 34 8.71 -11.41 -9.02
N GLU A 35 9.36 -11.72 -10.15
CA GLU A 35 8.68 -12.18 -11.35
C GLU A 35 7.97 -13.54 -11.17
N ASP A 36 8.38 -14.35 -10.19
CA ASP A 36 7.78 -15.66 -9.94
C ASP A 36 6.56 -15.59 -9.01
N VAL A 37 6.54 -14.62 -8.08
CA VAL A 37 5.49 -14.55 -7.03
C VAL A 37 4.63 -13.29 -7.05
N ALA A 38 5.03 -12.25 -7.79
CA ALA A 38 4.34 -10.96 -7.82
C ALA A 38 4.08 -10.45 -9.24
N SER A 39 4.00 -11.35 -10.24
CA SER A 39 3.58 -11.02 -11.60
C SER A 39 2.45 -11.93 -12.07
N ILE A 40 1.66 -11.45 -13.02
CA ILE A 40 0.58 -12.26 -13.62
C ILE A 40 1.15 -13.44 -14.39
N GLU A 41 2.32 -13.29 -15.01
CA GLU A 41 3.03 -14.38 -15.70
C GLU A 41 3.52 -15.44 -14.71
N GLY A 42 3.95 -15.04 -13.50
CA GLY A 42 4.31 -15.96 -12.42
C GLY A 42 3.13 -16.80 -11.98
N TRP A 43 1.96 -16.18 -11.86
CA TRP A 43 0.70 -16.90 -11.57
C TRP A 43 0.39 -17.95 -12.63
N TYR A 44 0.40 -17.59 -13.90
CA TYR A 44 0.11 -18.55 -14.99
C TYR A 44 1.15 -19.67 -15.09
N ARG A 45 2.40 -19.40 -14.71
CA ARG A 45 3.49 -20.38 -14.76
C ARG A 45 3.43 -21.37 -13.61
N ASN A 46 3.18 -20.90 -12.39
CA ASN A 46 3.20 -21.74 -11.18
C ASN A 46 2.25 -21.20 -10.11
N PRO A 47 0.94 -21.36 -10.25
CA PRO A 47 -0.03 -20.85 -9.29
C PRO A 47 0.14 -21.48 -7.89
N ALA A 48 0.64 -22.72 -7.80
CA ALA A 48 0.89 -23.37 -6.50
C ALA A 48 1.96 -22.62 -5.69
N LEU A 49 3.07 -22.24 -6.32
CA LEU A 49 4.12 -21.43 -5.70
C LEU A 49 3.59 -20.07 -5.23
N VAL A 50 2.79 -19.42 -6.06
CA VAL A 50 2.20 -18.12 -5.73
C VAL A 50 1.25 -18.24 -4.53
N LEU A 51 0.40 -19.26 -4.51
CA LEU A 51 -0.49 -19.53 -3.37
C LEU A 51 0.29 -19.78 -2.09
N GLU A 52 1.32 -20.63 -2.13
CA GLU A 52 2.19 -20.90 -0.99
C GLU A 52 2.83 -19.62 -0.46
N PHE A 53 3.39 -18.80 -1.34
CA PHE A 53 4.00 -17.53 -1.00
C PHE A 53 3.03 -16.60 -0.27
N TYR A 54 1.82 -16.37 -0.82
CA TYR A 54 0.85 -15.46 -0.21
C TYR A 54 0.21 -16.04 1.06
N ASN A 55 0.04 -17.36 1.16
CA ASN A 55 -0.39 -18.00 2.40
C ASN A 55 0.63 -17.78 3.53
N ALA A 56 1.93 -17.93 3.23
CA ALA A 56 3.00 -17.64 4.19
C ALA A 56 2.99 -16.16 4.63
N ARG A 57 2.78 -15.20 3.69
CA ARG A 57 2.63 -13.76 4.01
C ARG A 57 1.42 -13.49 4.88
N ARG A 58 0.30 -14.15 4.62
CA ARG A 58 -0.93 -14.01 5.41
C ARG A 58 -0.75 -14.55 6.83
N ALA A 59 -0.07 -15.69 6.98
CA ALA A 59 0.28 -16.23 8.29
C ALA A 59 1.23 -15.28 9.07
N GLN A 60 2.23 -14.69 8.39
CA GLN A 60 3.13 -13.71 9.01
C GLN A 60 2.37 -12.47 9.48
N LEU A 61 1.39 -11.99 8.71
CA LEU A 61 0.60 -10.81 9.06
C LEU A 61 -0.12 -10.94 10.41
N ALA A 62 -0.48 -12.17 10.80
CA ALA A 62 -1.06 -12.46 12.11
C ALA A 62 -0.11 -12.16 13.28
N THR A 63 1.18 -12.26 13.06
CA THR A 63 2.21 -12.12 14.11
C THR A 63 2.71 -10.69 14.30
N VAL A 64 2.52 -9.82 13.31
CA VAL A 64 2.98 -8.44 13.34
C VAL A 64 1.91 -7.48 13.88
N LYS A 65 2.35 -6.31 14.37
CA LYS A 65 1.45 -5.28 14.93
C LYS A 65 1.74 -3.91 14.30
N PRO A 66 0.74 -3.03 14.20
CA PRO A 66 0.97 -1.65 13.81
C PRO A 66 2.02 -1.00 14.70
N ASN A 67 2.97 -0.29 14.10
CA ASN A 67 3.99 0.48 14.82
C ASN A 67 3.51 1.91 15.14
N ALA A 68 4.39 2.72 15.72
CA ALA A 68 4.05 4.10 16.09
C ALA A 68 3.68 4.98 14.89
N ALA A 69 4.27 4.73 13.70
CA ALA A 69 3.93 5.51 12.50
C ALA A 69 2.48 5.27 12.06
N HIS A 70 2.02 4.01 12.02
CA HIS A 70 0.63 3.69 11.70
C HIS A 70 -0.34 4.37 12.67
N ARG A 71 -0.06 4.30 13.99
CA ARG A 71 -0.89 4.96 15.01
C ARG A 71 -0.87 6.47 14.86
N ALA A 72 0.30 7.07 14.60
CA ALA A 72 0.41 8.51 14.39
C ALA A 72 -0.37 8.98 13.16
N ILE A 73 -0.41 8.19 12.07
CA ILE A 73 -1.25 8.48 10.89
C ILE A 73 -2.74 8.44 11.25
N ALA A 74 -3.18 7.42 11.97
CA ALA A 74 -4.58 7.32 12.43
C ALA A 74 -4.97 8.48 13.37
N GLU A 75 -4.07 8.89 14.27
CA GLU A 75 -4.28 10.02 15.19
C GLU A 75 -4.47 11.37 14.47
N LEU A 76 -3.94 11.54 13.24
CA LEU A 76 -4.16 12.75 12.45
C LEU A 76 -5.66 12.96 12.15
N GLU A 77 -6.46 11.89 12.10
CA GLU A 77 -7.90 11.98 11.84
C GLU A 77 -8.67 12.76 12.93
N ASN A 78 -8.10 12.94 14.12
CA ASN A 78 -8.68 13.78 15.15
C ASN A 78 -8.79 15.25 14.73
N GLU A 79 -7.78 15.75 14.00
CA GLU A 79 -7.65 17.18 13.65
C GLU A 79 -7.84 17.43 12.14
N TYR A 80 -7.59 16.42 11.28
CA TYR A 80 -7.57 16.52 9.82
C TYR A 80 -8.57 15.56 9.18
N ASP A 81 -8.91 15.81 7.91
CA ASP A 81 -9.61 14.86 7.03
C ASP A 81 -8.53 14.04 6.31
N VAL A 82 -8.27 12.82 6.79
CA VAL A 82 -7.15 12.00 6.33
C VAL A 82 -7.61 10.93 5.37
N THR A 83 -6.89 10.75 4.25
CA THR A 83 -7.01 9.61 3.37
C THR A 83 -5.64 8.95 3.22
N VAL A 84 -5.55 7.68 3.58
CA VAL A 84 -4.36 6.86 3.36
C VAL A 84 -4.46 6.22 1.98
N VAL A 85 -3.44 6.39 1.15
CA VAL A 85 -3.26 5.70 -0.12
C VAL A 85 -2.04 4.79 0.03
N THR A 86 -2.26 3.48 0.11
CA THR A 86 -1.18 2.56 0.42
C THR A 86 -0.84 1.64 -0.75
N GLN A 87 0.45 1.42 -0.97
CA GLN A 87 0.98 0.37 -1.84
C GLN A 87 1.08 -0.97 -1.11
N ASN A 88 0.94 -0.94 0.22
CA ASN A 88 1.06 -2.14 1.05
C ASN A 88 -0.22 -2.98 0.93
N VAL A 89 -0.02 -4.27 1.06
CA VAL A 89 -1.10 -5.27 1.05
C VAL A 89 -1.45 -5.76 2.46
N ASP A 90 -0.71 -5.29 3.48
CA ASP A 90 -1.02 -5.55 4.89
C ASP A 90 -2.21 -4.69 5.35
N ASN A 91 -2.80 -5.05 6.50
CA ASN A 91 -3.92 -4.33 7.12
C ASN A 91 -3.47 -3.54 8.37
N LEU A 92 -2.22 -3.07 8.41
CA LEU A 92 -1.69 -2.41 9.60
C LEU A 92 -2.26 -1.02 9.80
N HIS A 93 -2.69 -0.33 8.73
CA HIS A 93 -3.37 0.95 8.84
C HIS A 93 -4.76 0.81 9.49
N GLU A 94 -5.56 -0.17 9.06
CA GLU A 94 -6.87 -0.49 9.65
C GLU A 94 -6.71 -0.87 11.11
N ARG A 95 -5.77 -1.74 11.41
CA ARG A 95 -5.50 -2.20 12.78
C ARG A 95 -4.95 -1.10 13.68
N ALA A 96 -4.39 -0.05 13.11
CA ALA A 96 -3.99 1.17 13.84
C ALA A 96 -5.14 2.14 14.07
N GLY A 97 -6.26 1.99 13.36
CA GLY A 97 -7.46 2.81 13.49
C GLY A 97 -7.70 3.81 12.37
N SER A 98 -6.92 3.79 11.27
CA SER A 98 -7.22 4.61 10.09
C SER A 98 -8.54 4.17 9.46
N THR A 99 -9.39 5.15 9.09
CA THR A 99 -10.77 4.88 8.67
C THR A 99 -11.00 5.00 7.17
N ARG A 100 -10.16 5.73 6.45
CA ARG A 100 -10.26 5.90 4.99
C ARG A 100 -8.97 5.50 4.33
N ILE A 101 -8.98 4.32 3.72
CA ILE A 101 -7.78 3.71 3.12
C ILE A 101 -8.09 3.28 1.68
N ILE A 102 -7.19 3.59 0.78
CA ILE A 102 -7.19 3.15 -0.62
C ILE A 102 -6.00 2.21 -0.80
N HIS A 103 -6.28 0.91 -0.94
CA HIS A 103 -5.27 -0.10 -1.25
C HIS A 103 -5.03 -0.15 -2.76
N LEU A 104 -3.89 0.35 -3.22
CA LEU A 104 -3.54 0.37 -4.64
C LEU A 104 -3.24 -1.03 -5.19
N HIS A 105 -2.64 -1.86 -4.36
CA HIS A 105 -2.15 -3.18 -4.79
C HIS A 105 -2.94 -4.35 -4.18
N GLY A 106 -4.16 -4.07 -3.67
CA GLY A 106 -5.02 -5.08 -3.07
C GLY A 106 -4.70 -5.35 -1.60
N GLU A 107 -5.24 -6.44 -1.07
CA GLU A 107 -5.24 -6.74 0.37
C GLU A 107 -4.95 -8.23 0.61
N LEU A 108 -4.00 -8.50 1.47
CA LEU A 108 -3.50 -9.84 1.74
C LEU A 108 -4.55 -10.76 2.39
N THR A 109 -5.47 -10.19 3.17
CA THR A 109 -6.55 -10.92 3.84
C THR A 109 -7.71 -11.28 2.92
N LYS A 110 -7.65 -10.87 1.64
CA LYS A 110 -8.73 -11.06 0.68
C LYS A 110 -8.31 -11.94 -0.48
N VAL A 111 -9.33 -12.56 -1.11
CA VAL A 111 -9.20 -13.38 -2.31
C VAL A 111 -10.23 -13.00 -3.35
N ARG A 112 -10.01 -13.35 -4.60
CA ARG A 112 -10.94 -13.18 -5.71
C ARG A 112 -10.83 -14.33 -6.71
N PRO A 113 -11.86 -14.57 -7.56
CA PRO A 113 -11.73 -15.49 -8.68
C PRO A 113 -10.66 -15.01 -9.67
N GLU A 114 -9.91 -15.92 -10.28
CA GLU A 114 -8.89 -15.56 -11.28
C GLU A 114 -9.48 -14.90 -12.55
N ASN A 115 -10.70 -15.24 -12.91
CA ASN A 115 -11.38 -14.77 -14.13
C ASN A 115 -12.39 -13.64 -13.84
N CYS A 116 -12.30 -12.96 -12.70
CA CYS A 116 -13.28 -11.91 -12.35
C CYS A 116 -13.02 -10.56 -13.02
N CYS A 117 -11.99 -10.48 -13.86
CA CYS A 117 -11.56 -9.22 -14.45
C CYS A 117 -11.27 -9.39 -15.93
N ASN A 118 -11.77 -8.48 -16.74
CA ASN A 118 -11.09 -8.17 -17.98
C ASN A 118 -9.84 -7.39 -17.62
N ASP A 119 -8.70 -7.69 -18.19
CA ASP A 119 -7.39 -7.08 -17.92
C ASP A 119 -7.38 -5.54 -17.99
N ARG A 120 -8.45 -4.94 -18.51
CA ARG A 120 -8.61 -3.49 -18.71
C ARG A 120 -9.46 -2.79 -17.66
N ASP A 121 -10.43 -3.47 -17.04
CA ASP A 121 -11.46 -2.81 -16.21
C ASP A 121 -11.32 -3.10 -14.70
N GLY A 122 -10.28 -3.86 -14.32
CA GLY A 122 -10.11 -4.28 -12.94
C GLY A 122 -11.12 -5.36 -12.52
N PHE A 123 -11.29 -5.56 -11.22
CA PHE A 123 -12.21 -6.55 -10.63
C PHE A 123 -13.43 -5.86 -10.02
N SER A 124 -14.57 -6.56 -9.98
CA SER A 124 -15.72 -6.11 -9.24
C SER A 124 -15.50 -6.38 -7.73
N GLU A 125 -15.71 -5.38 -6.89
CA GLU A 125 -15.63 -5.52 -5.43
C GLU A 125 -16.60 -6.61 -4.90
N GLU A 126 -17.71 -6.87 -5.59
CA GLU A 126 -18.68 -7.91 -5.26
C GLU A 126 -18.12 -9.33 -5.37
N THR A 127 -16.99 -9.50 -6.08
CA THR A 127 -16.33 -10.79 -6.26
C THR A 127 -15.14 -10.99 -5.30
N VAL A 128 -14.90 -10.04 -4.41
CA VAL A 128 -13.80 -10.09 -3.43
C VAL A 128 -14.31 -10.64 -2.10
N PHE A 129 -13.63 -11.65 -1.57
CA PHE A 129 -14.00 -12.32 -0.32
C PHE A 129 -12.91 -12.09 0.73
N ASP A 130 -13.29 -11.69 1.94
CA ASP A 130 -12.38 -11.63 3.08
C ASP A 130 -12.25 -13.05 3.68
N ILE A 131 -11.03 -13.54 3.75
CA ILE A 131 -10.69 -14.85 4.33
C ILE A 131 -9.83 -14.70 5.60
N GLY A 132 -9.57 -13.46 6.03
CA GLY A 132 -8.74 -13.19 7.20
C GLY A 132 -7.35 -13.82 7.09
N GLN A 133 -7.11 -14.86 7.90
CA GLN A 133 -5.82 -15.57 7.95
C GLN A 133 -5.86 -16.94 7.28
N ASP A 134 -6.99 -17.34 6.72
CA ASP A 134 -7.14 -18.65 6.10
C ASP A 134 -6.25 -18.79 4.87
N SER A 135 -5.81 -20.02 4.61
CA SER A 135 -5.04 -20.36 3.42
C SER A 135 -5.95 -20.75 2.28
N ILE A 136 -5.49 -20.54 1.05
CA ILE A 136 -6.12 -21.05 -0.16
C ILE A 136 -5.17 -21.96 -0.94
N SER A 137 -5.71 -22.98 -1.60
CA SER A 137 -4.98 -23.98 -2.36
C SER A 137 -5.52 -24.11 -3.78
N LEU A 138 -4.79 -24.83 -4.63
CA LEU A 138 -5.33 -25.21 -5.93
C LEU A 138 -6.57 -26.09 -5.72
N GLY A 139 -7.63 -25.78 -6.45
CA GLY A 139 -8.92 -26.44 -6.33
C GLY A 139 -9.89 -25.74 -5.39
N ASP A 140 -9.48 -24.70 -4.64
CA ASP A 140 -10.41 -23.84 -3.92
C ASP A 140 -11.07 -22.89 -4.91
N LEU A 141 -12.35 -23.13 -5.18
CA LEU A 141 -13.10 -22.44 -6.23
C LEU A 141 -14.03 -21.39 -5.64
N ALA A 142 -14.18 -20.30 -6.38
CA ALA A 142 -15.21 -19.32 -6.16
C ALA A 142 -16.61 -19.85 -6.56
N PRO A 143 -17.72 -19.18 -6.19
CA PRO A 143 -19.06 -19.58 -6.56
C PRO A 143 -19.31 -19.71 -8.08
N ASN A 144 -18.53 -19.00 -8.89
CA ASN A 144 -18.58 -19.09 -10.35
C ASN A 144 -17.73 -20.24 -10.94
N GLY A 145 -17.13 -21.08 -10.10
CA GLY A 145 -16.30 -22.22 -10.50
C GLY A 145 -14.85 -21.87 -10.87
N ALA A 146 -14.44 -20.59 -10.81
CA ALA A 146 -13.06 -20.20 -11.07
C ALA A 146 -12.16 -20.42 -9.86
N GLN A 147 -10.88 -20.70 -10.10
CA GLN A 147 -9.86 -20.80 -9.05
C GLN A 147 -9.80 -19.50 -8.23
N LEU A 148 -9.79 -19.62 -6.91
CA LEU A 148 -9.49 -18.47 -6.03
C LEU A 148 -8.01 -18.12 -6.09
N ARG A 149 -7.72 -16.82 -6.16
CA ARG A 149 -6.37 -16.26 -6.07
C ARG A 149 -6.31 -15.15 -5.02
N PRO A 150 -5.10 -14.81 -4.51
CA PRO A 150 -4.94 -13.64 -3.65
C PRO A 150 -5.48 -12.37 -4.31
N HIS A 151 -6.18 -11.54 -3.54
CA HIS A 151 -6.66 -10.23 -4.00
C HIS A 151 -5.51 -9.22 -4.01
N ILE A 152 -4.53 -9.48 -4.85
CA ILE A 152 -3.32 -8.67 -5.04
C ILE A 152 -3.28 -8.21 -6.49
N VAL A 153 -2.86 -6.97 -6.70
CA VAL A 153 -2.51 -6.43 -8.03
C VAL A 153 -1.04 -6.75 -8.28
N TRP A 154 -0.78 -7.60 -9.25
CA TRP A 154 0.56 -8.03 -9.62
C TRP A 154 1.14 -7.16 -10.73
N PHE A 155 2.45 -7.22 -10.90
CA PHE A 155 3.09 -6.65 -12.09
C PHE A 155 2.46 -7.26 -13.35
N GLY A 156 2.18 -6.40 -14.35
CA GLY A 156 1.45 -6.76 -15.56
C GLY A 156 -0.07 -6.58 -15.48
N GLU A 157 -0.63 -6.34 -14.30
CA GLU A 157 -2.06 -6.03 -14.12
C GLU A 157 -2.33 -4.52 -14.03
N ALA A 158 -3.53 -4.11 -14.40
CA ALA A 158 -4.01 -2.76 -14.14
C ALA A 158 -4.13 -2.50 -12.62
N VAL A 159 -3.99 -1.23 -12.22
CA VAL A 159 -4.17 -0.78 -10.83
C VAL A 159 -5.55 -0.11 -10.71
N PRO A 160 -6.62 -0.84 -10.33
CA PRO A 160 -8.00 -0.35 -10.44
C PRO A 160 -8.30 0.89 -9.60
N LYS A 161 -7.62 1.02 -8.45
CA LYS A 161 -7.83 2.13 -7.50
C LYS A 161 -6.98 3.38 -7.82
N ILE A 162 -6.29 3.40 -8.97
CA ILE A 162 -5.38 4.51 -9.29
C ILE A 162 -6.13 5.84 -9.47
N GLU A 163 -7.32 5.82 -10.13
CA GLU A 163 -8.13 7.02 -10.33
C GLU A 163 -8.63 7.58 -8.99
N SER A 164 -9.14 6.74 -8.10
CA SER A 164 -9.56 7.15 -6.75
C SER A 164 -8.41 7.76 -5.95
N ALA A 165 -7.19 7.25 -6.15
CA ALA A 165 -6.00 7.80 -5.50
C ALA A 165 -5.60 9.16 -6.10
N ILE A 166 -5.74 9.34 -7.42
CA ILE A 166 -5.53 10.63 -8.10
C ILE A 166 -6.51 11.66 -7.55
N ASP A 167 -7.80 11.34 -7.52
CA ASP A 167 -8.84 12.24 -7.00
C ASP A 167 -8.55 12.67 -5.55
N ALA A 168 -8.10 11.72 -4.72
CA ALA A 168 -7.72 12.03 -3.34
C ALA A 168 -6.52 13.01 -3.29
N VAL A 169 -5.46 12.76 -4.07
CA VAL A 169 -4.26 13.62 -4.12
C VAL A 169 -4.59 15.00 -4.67
N GLU A 170 -5.42 15.10 -5.72
CA GLU A 170 -5.90 16.36 -6.25
C GLU A 170 -6.74 17.16 -5.25
N ALA A 171 -7.44 16.49 -4.35
CA ALA A 171 -8.24 17.15 -3.32
C ALA A 171 -7.42 17.60 -2.10
N ALA A 172 -6.17 17.14 -1.95
CA ALA A 172 -5.36 17.37 -0.76
C ALA A 172 -4.98 18.84 -0.52
N ASP A 173 -4.84 19.21 0.74
CA ASP A 173 -4.22 20.46 1.21
C ASP A 173 -2.77 20.21 1.68
N ILE A 174 -2.44 18.98 2.05
CA ILE A 174 -1.10 18.52 2.43
C ILE A 174 -0.92 17.12 1.84
N LEU A 175 0.22 16.86 1.21
CA LEU A 175 0.62 15.53 0.78
C LEU A 175 1.77 15.03 1.66
N LEU A 176 1.58 13.88 2.29
CA LEU A 176 2.59 13.19 3.09
C LEU A 176 2.92 11.85 2.41
N ILE A 177 4.20 11.58 2.23
CA ILE A 177 4.72 10.36 1.61
C ILE A 177 5.60 9.64 2.63
N VAL A 178 5.32 8.39 2.96
CA VAL A 178 6.02 7.65 4.02
C VAL A 178 6.51 6.29 3.53
N GLY A 179 7.82 6.06 3.65
CA GLY A 179 8.42 4.74 3.43
C GLY A 179 8.28 4.21 2.00
N THR A 180 8.35 5.08 1.00
CA THR A 180 8.33 4.67 -0.42
C THR A 180 9.41 5.37 -1.22
N SER A 181 10.09 4.60 -2.10
CA SER A 181 11.09 5.14 -3.02
C SER A 181 10.50 5.86 -4.21
N LEU A 182 9.19 5.78 -4.40
CA LEU A 182 8.54 6.28 -5.60
C LEU A 182 9.16 5.70 -6.90
N GLN A 183 9.40 4.37 -6.92
CA GLN A 183 9.95 3.68 -8.09
C GLN A 183 8.93 2.76 -8.78
N VAL A 184 7.84 2.39 -8.11
CA VAL A 184 6.81 1.51 -8.65
C VAL A 184 5.69 2.35 -9.27
N TYR A 185 5.58 2.31 -10.58
CA TYR A 185 4.51 2.98 -11.32
C TYR A 185 3.26 2.08 -11.43
N PRO A 186 2.03 2.66 -11.46
CA PRO A 186 1.73 4.09 -11.53
C PRO A 186 1.77 4.84 -10.20
N ALA A 187 1.84 4.14 -9.05
CA ALA A 187 1.80 4.75 -7.70
C ALA A 187 2.86 5.85 -7.49
N ALA A 188 4.06 5.64 -8.03
CA ALA A 188 5.15 6.60 -7.98
C ALA A 188 4.81 7.95 -8.62
N GLY A 189 3.91 7.98 -9.59
CA GLY A 189 3.48 9.20 -10.29
C GLY A 189 2.45 10.03 -9.53
N LEU A 190 1.83 9.50 -8.47
CA LEU A 190 0.72 10.15 -7.77
C LEU A 190 1.06 11.54 -7.21
N TYR A 191 2.30 11.74 -6.74
CA TYR A 191 2.70 13.05 -6.18
C TYR A 191 2.58 14.20 -7.20
N ALA A 192 2.66 13.91 -8.50
CA ALA A 192 2.57 14.91 -9.56
C ALA A 192 1.16 15.50 -9.71
N TYR A 193 0.13 14.81 -9.21
CA TYR A 193 -1.24 15.29 -9.19
C TYR A 193 -1.54 16.25 -8.01
N ALA A 194 -0.58 16.44 -7.11
CA ALA A 194 -0.74 17.39 -6.01
C ALA A 194 -0.91 18.82 -6.53
N LYS A 195 -1.92 19.54 -6.03
CA LYS A 195 -2.18 20.94 -6.41
C LYS A 195 -0.93 21.79 -6.30
N ALA A 196 -0.83 22.79 -7.18
CA ALA A 196 0.23 23.79 -7.06
C ALA A 196 0.15 24.49 -5.69
N GLY A 197 1.31 24.65 -5.04
CA GLY A 197 1.44 25.42 -3.81
C GLY A 197 1.16 24.67 -2.52
N ILE A 198 0.64 23.42 -2.52
CA ILE A 198 0.52 22.66 -1.29
C ILE A 198 1.90 22.12 -0.84
N PRO A 199 2.16 22.03 0.47
CA PRO A 199 3.37 21.40 0.96
C PRO A 199 3.34 19.88 0.74
N ILE A 200 4.51 19.33 0.35
CA ILE A 200 4.73 17.90 0.22
C ILE A 200 5.79 17.51 1.24
N TYR A 201 5.48 16.55 2.09
CA TYR A 201 6.42 15.99 3.06
C TYR A 201 6.78 14.57 2.65
N ILE A 202 8.06 14.22 2.77
CA ILE A 202 8.56 12.87 2.54
C ILE A 202 9.25 12.39 3.80
N ILE A 203 8.89 11.21 4.28
CA ILE A 203 9.56 10.51 5.38
C ILE A 203 10.17 9.23 4.80
N ASP A 204 11.46 9.22 4.60
CA ASP A 204 12.22 8.04 4.15
C ASP A 204 13.69 8.24 4.55
N PRO A 205 14.39 7.23 5.12
CA PRO A 205 15.80 7.36 5.48
C PRO A 205 16.73 7.48 4.26
N LYS A 206 16.27 7.06 3.09
CA LYS A 206 17.04 7.13 1.83
C LYS A 206 16.65 8.38 1.03
N ASP A 207 17.56 8.87 0.20
CA ASP A 207 17.25 9.97 -0.72
C ASP A 207 16.18 9.55 -1.72
N VAL A 208 15.16 10.39 -1.88
CA VAL A 208 14.12 10.21 -2.88
C VAL A 208 14.44 11.11 -4.07
N PRO A 209 14.45 10.61 -5.32
CA PRO A 209 14.93 11.34 -6.49
C PRO A 209 13.89 12.35 -7.02
N LEU A 210 13.24 13.10 -6.13
CA LEU A 210 12.30 14.15 -6.48
C LEU A 210 12.96 15.52 -6.36
N ARG A 211 12.79 16.36 -7.38
CA ARG A 211 13.27 17.74 -7.41
C ARG A 211 12.07 18.69 -7.53
N ASP A 212 11.46 18.98 -6.41
CA ASP A 212 10.36 19.96 -6.31
C ASP A 212 10.59 20.84 -5.08
N GLY A 213 10.60 22.13 -5.23
CA GLY A 213 10.85 23.08 -4.14
C GLY A 213 9.78 23.08 -3.03
N ARG A 214 8.68 22.37 -3.22
CA ARG A 214 7.62 22.18 -2.22
C ARG A 214 7.92 21.03 -1.24
N ILE A 215 8.96 20.23 -1.53
CA ILE A 215 9.25 19.01 -0.79
C ILE A 215 10.06 19.31 0.45
N HIS A 216 9.55 18.85 1.58
CA HIS A 216 10.24 18.79 2.86
C HIS A 216 10.62 17.33 3.14
N HIS A 217 11.90 17.00 2.98
CA HIS A 217 12.38 15.64 3.24
C HIS A 217 12.84 15.47 4.68
N ILE A 218 12.14 14.62 5.42
CA ILE A 218 12.48 14.16 6.76
C ILE A 218 13.23 12.84 6.60
N LYS A 219 14.58 12.90 6.74
CA LYS A 219 15.45 11.73 6.54
C LYS A 219 15.53 10.88 7.81
N ASP A 220 14.46 10.18 8.11
CA ASP A 220 14.41 9.24 9.24
C ASP A 220 13.48 8.06 8.93
N VAL A 221 13.50 7.06 9.80
CA VAL A 221 12.54 5.95 9.78
C VAL A 221 11.12 6.45 10.06
N ALA A 222 10.12 5.68 9.62
CA ALA A 222 8.74 6.14 9.65
C ALA A 222 8.25 6.58 11.02
N THR A 223 8.60 5.85 12.10
CA THR A 223 8.13 6.16 13.45
C THR A 223 8.63 7.51 13.94
N LYS A 224 9.91 7.82 13.79
CA LYS A 224 10.50 9.09 14.19
C LYS A 224 10.11 10.23 13.27
N GLY A 225 10.11 9.98 11.96
CA GLY A 225 9.72 10.99 10.97
C GLY A 225 8.29 11.47 11.15
N MET A 226 7.37 10.60 11.59
CA MET A 226 5.98 10.98 11.90
C MET A 226 5.90 11.94 13.11
N GLU A 227 6.75 11.77 14.11
CA GLU A 227 6.82 12.72 15.26
C GLU A 227 7.27 14.11 14.79
N GLU A 228 8.31 14.16 13.97
CA GLU A 228 8.81 15.41 13.39
C GLU A 228 7.74 16.07 12.50
N PHE A 229 7.11 15.30 11.61
CA PHE A 229 6.02 15.79 10.75
C PHE A 229 4.89 16.43 11.57
N LYS A 230 4.41 15.76 12.64
CA LYS A 230 3.35 16.29 13.51
C LYS A 230 3.74 17.64 14.13
N ASN A 231 5.00 17.82 14.54
CA ASN A 231 5.50 19.08 15.08
C ASN A 231 5.54 20.18 13.99
N LEU A 232 5.99 19.86 12.78
CA LEU A 232 6.09 20.81 11.67
C LEU A 232 4.72 21.35 11.23
N ILE A 233 3.69 20.49 11.15
CA ILE A 233 2.36 20.94 10.73
C ILE A 233 1.63 21.74 11.82
N LYS A 234 1.90 21.46 13.12
CA LYS A 234 1.34 22.22 14.24
C LYS A 234 1.92 23.64 14.32
N SER A 235 3.19 23.81 14.01
CA SER A 235 3.85 25.13 14.05
C SER A 235 3.42 26.07 12.92
N LYS A 236 2.76 25.54 11.88
CA LYS A 236 2.29 26.29 10.69
C LYS A 236 0.78 26.57 10.71
N ASN A 237 0.05 26.12 11.72
CA ASN A 237 -1.35 26.47 11.98
C ASN A 237 -1.45 27.54 13.03
#